data_61793d8741e7ce270e0565afe41674b2
#
_entry.id   61793d8741e7ce270e0565afe41674b2
#
_cell.length_a   1.000
_cell.length_b   1.000
_cell.length_c   1.000
_cell.angle_alpha   90.00
_cell.angle_beta   90.00
_cell.angle_gamma   90.00
#
_symmetry.space_group_name_H-M   'P 1'
#
loop_
_entity.id
_entity.type
_entity.pdbx_description
1 polymer ?
#
loop_
_entity_poly.entity_id
_entity_poly.type
_entity_poly.pdbx_seq_one_letter_code
_entity_poly.pdbx_strand_id
1 'polypeptide(L)'
;TQKILSFLMTVLFIIIIGGATYYGLGWIKGVAGSATIYVVCLLLFVSYLALIWLACRVPELETAHEITELPELGPTAQAGYYFLLPIVVLMWCLTVERLSPSLSAYWATVLLIFIVLTQRPLKGFIRKSQDSRFSFKQGWDDLIEGMVSGARNMIGIGVATAAAGIVVGTVTLTGIGLVMTEFVEFISGGNLMLILLFTAGISLLLGMGLPTTANYIVVSTLMAPVIVELGAQNGLIVPL
;
A
#
# COMPACT_ATOMS: atom_id res chain seq x y z
N THR A 1 25.13 13.32 -9.99
CA THR A 1 24.69 12.59 -11.22
C THR A 1 24.31 11.12 -10.91
N GLN A 2 25.12 10.34 -10.19
CA GLN A 2 24.81 8.94 -9.88
C GLN A 2 23.52 8.76 -9.05
N LYS A 3 23.25 9.62 -8.04
CA LYS A 3 22.04 9.56 -7.23
C LYS A 3 20.76 9.85 -8.03
N ILE A 4 20.84 10.82 -8.97
CA ILE A 4 19.71 11.15 -9.85
C ILE A 4 19.46 10.02 -10.84
N LEU A 5 20.51 9.41 -11.39
CA LEU A 5 20.39 8.27 -12.29
C LEU A 5 19.78 7.04 -11.57
N SER A 6 20.22 6.76 -10.34
CA SER A 6 19.64 5.68 -9.51
C SER A 6 18.16 5.93 -9.19
N PHE A 7 17.79 7.17 -8.87
CA PHE A 7 16.39 7.54 -8.64
C PHE A 7 15.54 7.36 -9.91
N LEU A 8 16.02 7.84 -11.07
CA LEU A 8 15.32 7.65 -12.34
C LEU A 8 15.16 6.18 -12.71
N MET A 9 16.20 5.36 -12.50
CA MET A 9 16.13 3.92 -12.74
C MET A 9 15.12 3.23 -11.80
N THR A 10 15.02 3.64 -10.54
CA THR A 10 14.03 3.11 -9.60
C THR A 10 12.62 3.49 -10.03
N VAL A 11 12.39 4.75 -10.39
CA VAL A 11 11.08 5.20 -10.88
C VAL A 11 10.68 4.48 -12.16
N LEU A 12 11.61 4.34 -13.11
CA LEU A 12 11.39 3.61 -14.36
C LEU A 12 11.04 2.13 -14.07
N PHE A 13 11.75 1.50 -13.15
CA PHE A 13 11.49 0.12 -12.74
C PHE A 13 10.09 -0.05 -12.14
N ILE A 14 9.65 0.87 -11.29
CA ILE A 14 8.29 0.87 -10.70
C ILE A 14 7.23 1.03 -11.81
N ILE A 15 7.44 1.93 -12.77
CA ILE A 15 6.51 2.14 -13.89
C ILE A 15 6.45 0.89 -14.77
N ILE A 16 7.59 0.24 -15.04
CA ILE A 16 7.64 -0.98 -15.85
C ILE A 16 6.91 -2.12 -15.14
N ILE A 17 7.15 -2.33 -13.85
CA ILE A 17 6.45 -3.37 -13.06
C ILE A 17 4.95 -3.08 -13.00
N GLY A 18 4.54 -1.86 -12.70
CA GLY A 18 3.13 -1.46 -12.67
C GLY A 18 2.45 -1.65 -14.03
N GLY A 19 3.10 -1.20 -15.11
CA GLY A 19 2.62 -1.38 -16.47
C GLY A 19 2.56 -2.85 -16.90
N ALA A 20 3.59 -3.62 -16.64
CA ALA A 20 3.62 -5.06 -16.93
C ALA A 20 2.55 -5.82 -16.15
N THR A 21 2.31 -5.47 -14.89
CA THR A 21 1.24 -6.07 -14.08
C THR A 21 -0.13 -5.70 -14.65
N TYR A 22 -0.38 -4.43 -14.94
CA TYR A 22 -1.67 -3.97 -15.46
C TYR A 22 -1.99 -4.55 -16.83
N TYR A 23 -1.09 -4.40 -17.80
CA TYR A 23 -1.32 -4.86 -19.18
C TYR A 23 -1.18 -6.37 -19.31
N GLY A 24 -0.21 -6.99 -18.63
CA GLY A 24 0.01 -8.43 -18.70
C GLY A 24 -1.14 -9.22 -18.08
N LEU A 25 -1.59 -8.85 -16.90
CA LEU A 25 -2.71 -9.51 -16.24
C LEU A 25 -4.06 -9.20 -16.92
N GLY A 26 -4.23 -7.98 -17.45
CA GLY A 26 -5.40 -7.63 -18.28
C GLY A 26 -5.48 -8.45 -19.56
N TRP A 27 -4.36 -8.69 -20.22
CA TRP A 27 -4.28 -9.55 -21.40
C TRP A 27 -4.62 -11.01 -21.08
N ILE A 28 -4.11 -11.54 -19.96
CA ILE A 28 -4.46 -12.89 -19.48
C ILE A 28 -5.97 -13.03 -19.27
N LYS A 29 -6.62 -12.01 -18.69
CA LYS A 29 -8.08 -11.99 -18.51
C LYS A 29 -8.82 -12.05 -19.85
N GLY A 30 -8.34 -11.33 -20.85
CA GLY A 30 -8.90 -11.35 -22.21
C GLY A 30 -8.80 -12.72 -22.91
N VAL A 31 -7.70 -13.45 -22.68
CA VAL A 31 -7.43 -14.74 -23.33
C VAL A 31 -8.05 -15.91 -22.55
N ALA A 32 -7.96 -15.90 -21.21
CA ALA A 32 -8.38 -17.03 -20.37
C ALA A 32 -9.87 -17.01 -20.00
N GLY A 33 -10.57 -15.89 -20.16
CA GLY A 33 -12.02 -15.78 -19.88
C GLY A 33 -12.37 -16.26 -18.46
N SER A 34 -13.25 -17.26 -18.34
CA SER A 34 -13.67 -17.83 -17.05
C SER A 34 -12.57 -18.60 -16.30
N ALA A 35 -11.52 -19.02 -16.99
CA ALA A 35 -10.38 -19.74 -16.40
C ALA A 35 -9.29 -18.81 -15.85
N THR A 36 -9.45 -17.48 -15.93
CA THR A 36 -8.46 -16.48 -15.51
C THR A 36 -7.95 -16.73 -14.09
N ILE A 37 -8.84 -17.00 -13.13
CA ILE A 37 -8.48 -17.22 -11.73
C ILE A 37 -7.51 -18.40 -11.60
N TYR A 38 -7.78 -19.51 -12.25
CA TYR A 38 -6.92 -20.71 -12.20
C TYR A 38 -5.55 -20.44 -12.83
N VAL A 39 -5.52 -19.72 -13.95
CA VAL A 39 -4.27 -19.36 -14.65
C VAL A 39 -3.44 -18.42 -13.78
N VAL A 40 -4.05 -17.41 -13.17
CA VAL A 40 -3.35 -16.47 -12.28
C VAL A 40 -2.85 -17.17 -11.02
N CYS A 41 -3.64 -18.02 -10.37
CA CYS A 41 -3.20 -18.82 -9.24
C CYS A 41 -2.02 -19.73 -9.59
N LEU A 42 -2.05 -20.38 -10.76
CA LEU A 42 -0.96 -21.20 -11.24
C LEU A 42 0.31 -20.37 -11.48
N LEU A 43 0.18 -19.23 -12.14
CA LEU A 43 1.31 -18.32 -12.39
C LEU A 43 1.92 -17.80 -11.09
N LEU A 44 1.09 -17.41 -10.12
CA LEU A 44 1.54 -16.97 -8.79
C LEU A 44 2.29 -18.09 -8.07
N PHE A 45 1.77 -19.31 -8.12
CA PHE A 45 2.40 -20.47 -7.49
C PHE A 45 3.75 -20.79 -8.13
N VAL A 46 3.82 -20.82 -9.48
CA VAL A 46 5.08 -21.05 -10.21
C VAL A 46 6.09 -19.93 -9.94
N SER A 47 5.64 -18.67 -9.96
CA SER A 47 6.48 -17.51 -9.64
C SER A 47 7.00 -17.58 -8.21
N TYR A 48 6.18 -17.99 -7.25
CA TYR A 48 6.58 -18.19 -5.86
C TYR A 48 7.68 -19.25 -5.72
N LEU A 49 7.51 -20.41 -6.36
CA LEU A 49 8.53 -21.47 -6.35
C LEU A 49 9.85 -21.00 -6.99
N ALA A 50 9.76 -20.30 -8.13
CA ALA A 50 10.92 -19.77 -8.82
C ALA A 50 11.67 -18.73 -7.98
N LEU A 51 10.95 -17.83 -7.30
CA LEU A 51 11.54 -16.80 -6.44
C LEU A 51 12.15 -17.40 -5.17
N ILE A 52 11.53 -18.41 -4.56
CA ILE A 52 12.16 -19.15 -3.44
C ILE A 52 13.42 -19.88 -3.90
N TRP A 53 13.40 -20.52 -5.06
CA TRP A 53 14.58 -21.18 -5.60
C TRP A 53 15.72 -20.17 -5.84
N LEU A 54 15.40 -18.96 -6.35
CA LEU A 54 16.35 -17.87 -6.50
C LEU A 54 16.88 -17.41 -5.13
N ALA A 55 16.01 -17.23 -4.15
CA ALA A 55 16.38 -16.86 -2.78
C ALA A 55 17.28 -17.90 -2.10
N CYS A 56 17.10 -19.19 -2.42
CA CYS A 56 17.98 -20.25 -1.91
C CYS A 56 19.42 -20.20 -2.44
N ARG A 57 19.68 -19.46 -3.52
CA ARG A 57 21.05 -19.28 -4.06
C ARG A 57 21.86 -18.24 -3.30
N VAL A 58 21.21 -17.42 -2.51
CA VAL A 58 21.85 -16.37 -1.71
C VAL A 58 21.98 -16.86 -0.27
N PRO A 59 23.11 -16.60 0.43
CA PRO A 59 23.21 -16.92 1.84
C PRO A 59 22.15 -16.16 2.64
N GLU A 60 21.54 -16.82 3.62
CA GLU A 60 20.60 -16.15 4.52
C GLU A 60 21.35 -15.11 5.36
N LEU A 61 20.78 -13.93 5.47
CA LEU A 61 21.20 -12.93 6.44
C LEU A 61 20.96 -13.54 7.83
N GLU A 62 22.03 -13.77 8.56
CA GLU A 62 21.93 -14.16 9.95
C GLU A 62 21.28 -13.01 10.74
N THR A 63 20.08 -13.24 11.23
CA THR A 63 19.39 -12.37 12.18
C THR A 63 19.94 -12.54 13.60
N ALA A 64 21.24 -12.78 13.72
CA ALA A 64 21.93 -12.95 14.99
C ALA A 64 22.71 -11.68 15.29
N HIS A 65 22.36 -11.06 16.38
CA HIS A 65 23.19 -10.22 17.24
C HIS A 65 24.37 -9.50 16.57
N GLU A 66 24.27 -8.17 16.48
CA GLU A 66 25.30 -7.25 16.03
C GLU A 66 25.57 -7.25 14.50
N ILE A 67 24.67 -6.60 13.77
CA ILE A 67 24.97 -6.16 12.40
C ILE A 67 26.01 -5.04 12.54
N THR A 68 27.30 -5.42 12.48
CA THR A 68 28.43 -4.47 12.49
C THR A 68 28.67 -3.85 11.12
N GLU A 69 28.20 -4.50 10.04
CA GLU A 69 28.33 -4.01 8.66
C GLU A 69 26.97 -4.02 7.96
N LEU A 70 26.68 -2.98 7.17
CA LEU A 70 25.48 -2.92 6.36
C LEU A 70 25.51 -4.02 5.29
N PRO A 71 24.50 -4.92 5.22
CA PRO A 71 24.47 -5.97 4.23
C PRO A 71 24.38 -5.41 2.80
N GLU A 72 24.99 -6.11 1.85
CA GLU A 72 24.91 -5.73 0.43
C GLU A 72 23.49 -5.76 -0.08
N LEU A 73 23.11 -4.70 -0.81
CA LEU A 73 21.74 -4.47 -1.30
C LEU A 73 21.27 -5.59 -2.25
N GLY A 74 22.15 -6.10 -3.11
CA GLY A 74 21.80 -7.11 -4.12
C GLY A 74 21.35 -8.44 -3.52
N PRO A 75 22.16 -9.11 -2.72
CA PRO A 75 21.82 -10.37 -2.05
C PRO A 75 20.59 -10.23 -1.14
N THR A 76 20.51 -9.13 -0.37
CA THR A 76 19.39 -8.87 0.54
C THR A 76 18.07 -8.74 -0.20
N ALA A 77 18.04 -8.00 -1.31
CA ALA A 77 16.84 -7.85 -2.13
C ALA A 77 16.40 -9.20 -2.75
N GLN A 78 17.35 -9.98 -3.28
CA GLN A 78 17.05 -11.30 -3.87
C GLN A 78 16.48 -12.29 -2.85
N ALA A 79 16.94 -12.23 -1.61
CA ALA A 79 16.42 -13.07 -0.53
C ALA A 79 14.96 -12.80 -0.18
N GLY A 80 14.42 -11.60 -0.53
CA GLY A 80 13.08 -11.15 -0.17
C GLY A 80 12.11 -10.93 -1.33
N TYR A 81 12.47 -11.17 -2.60
CA TYR A 81 11.61 -10.86 -3.75
C TYR A 81 10.24 -11.54 -3.73
N TYR A 82 10.11 -12.71 -3.14
CA TYR A 82 8.82 -13.40 -3.03
C TYR A 82 7.81 -12.65 -2.15
N PHE A 83 8.24 -11.75 -1.27
CA PHE A 83 7.35 -10.85 -0.52
C PHE A 83 6.72 -9.73 -1.37
N LEU A 84 7.14 -9.56 -2.62
CA LEU A 84 6.49 -8.66 -3.57
C LEU A 84 5.21 -9.27 -4.17
N LEU A 85 5.05 -10.60 -4.15
CA LEU A 85 3.87 -11.27 -4.72
C LEU A 85 2.53 -10.81 -4.10
N PRO A 86 2.38 -10.64 -2.78
CA PRO A 86 1.17 -10.07 -2.19
C PRO A 86 0.84 -8.67 -2.73
N ILE A 87 1.85 -7.84 -3.01
CA ILE A 87 1.66 -6.52 -3.59
C ILE A 87 1.14 -6.63 -5.04
N VAL A 88 1.67 -7.55 -5.82
CA VAL A 88 1.18 -7.83 -7.18
C VAL A 88 -0.28 -8.28 -7.15
N VAL A 89 -0.66 -9.16 -6.21
CA VAL A 89 -2.05 -9.60 -6.03
C VAL A 89 -2.95 -8.44 -5.62
N LEU A 90 -2.50 -7.59 -4.68
CA LEU A 90 -3.23 -6.40 -4.28
C LEU A 90 -3.51 -5.49 -5.47
N MET A 91 -2.49 -5.18 -6.26
CA MET A 91 -2.61 -4.35 -7.46
C MET A 91 -3.53 -4.97 -8.50
N TRP A 92 -3.42 -6.28 -8.74
CA TRP A 92 -4.31 -7.00 -9.66
C TRP A 92 -5.77 -6.93 -9.22
N CYS A 93 -6.06 -7.22 -7.95
CA CYS A 93 -7.40 -7.16 -7.40
C CYS A 93 -8.02 -5.76 -7.51
N LEU A 94 -7.23 -4.72 -7.27
CA LEU A 94 -7.69 -3.32 -7.34
C LEU A 94 -7.91 -2.85 -8.79
N THR A 95 -6.97 -3.15 -9.69
CA THR A 95 -6.95 -2.53 -11.02
C THR A 95 -7.69 -3.35 -12.08
N VAL A 96 -7.52 -4.68 -12.09
CA VAL A 96 -8.06 -5.58 -13.10
C VAL A 96 -9.42 -6.13 -12.70
N GLU A 97 -9.52 -6.66 -11.47
CA GLU A 97 -10.78 -7.20 -10.94
C GLU A 97 -11.69 -6.12 -10.34
N ARG A 98 -11.17 -4.90 -10.12
CA ARG A 98 -11.89 -3.75 -9.56
C ARG A 98 -12.62 -4.08 -8.26
N LEU A 99 -12.01 -4.91 -7.42
CA LEU A 99 -12.52 -5.25 -6.11
C LEU A 99 -12.38 -4.05 -5.15
N SER A 100 -13.16 -4.07 -4.08
CA SER A 100 -13.00 -3.06 -3.02
C SER A 100 -11.61 -3.13 -2.39
N PRO A 101 -11.06 -2.01 -1.88
CA PRO A 101 -9.74 -1.98 -1.23
C PRO A 101 -9.63 -3.02 -0.10
N SER A 102 -10.69 -3.19 0.70
CA SER A 102 -10.73 -4.14 1.82
C SER A 102 -10.64 -5.58 1.33
N LEU A 103 -11.37 -5.94 0.27
CA LEU A 103 -11.35 -7.29 -0.29
C LEU A 103 -10.02 -7.60 -0.99
N SER A 104 -9.45 -6.61 -1.67
CA SER A 104 -8.12 -6.73 -2.29
C SER A 104 -7.03 -6.95 -1.24
N ALA A 105 -7.06 -6.18 -0.14
CA ALA A 105 -6.15 -6.36 0.99
C ALA A 105 -6.32 -7.73 1.66
N TYR A 106 -7.55 -8.24 1.77
CA TYR A 106 -7.83 -9.57 2.31
C TYR A 106 -7.09 -10.67 1.50
N TRP A 107 -7.25 -10.68 0.17
CA TRP A 107 -6.58 -11.68 -0.68
C TRP A 107 -5.06 -11.57 -0.65
N ALA A 108 -4.54 -10.34 -0.65
CA ALA A 108 -3.10 -10.12 -0.51
C ALA A 108 -2.57 -10.64 0.84
N THR A 109 -3.34 -10.42 1.93
CA THR A 109 -2.98 -10.91 3.27
C THR A 109 -3.04 -12.45 3.34
N VAL A 110 -4.04 -13.08 2.74
CA VAL A 110 -4.13 -14.55 2.66
C VAL A 110 -2.91 -15.14 1.97
N LEU A 111 -2.48 -14.53 0.83
CA LEU A 111 -1.27 -14.96 0.16
C LEU A 111 -0.02 -14.71 1.00
N LEU A 112 0.07 -13.58 1.71
CA LEU A 112 1.20 -13.29 2.59
C LEU A 112 1.31 -14.32 3.73
N ILE A 113 0.19 -14.68 4.38
CA ILE A 113 0.15 -15.73 5.40
C ILE A 113 0.64 -17.07 4.82
N PHE A 114 0.18 -17.43 3.62
CA PHE A 114 0.63 -18.64 2.94
C PHE A 114 2.14 -18.62 2.71
N ILE A 115 2.69 -17.51 2.22
CA ILE A 115 4.13 -17.33 2.00
C ILE A 115 4.91 -17.47 3.31
N VAL A 116 4.50 -16.77 4.37
CA VAL A 116 5.19 -16.79 5.68
C VAL A 116 5.24 -18.21 6.25
N LEU A 117 4.14 -18.96 6.17
CA LEU A 117 4.08 -20.32 6.68
C LEU A 117 4.91 -21.33 5.86
N THR A 118 4.96 -21.14 4.53
CA THR A 118 5.55 -22.14 3.61
C THR A 118 6.99 -21.83 3.21
N GLN A 119 7.45 -20.57 3.34
CA GLN A 119 8.80 -20.17 2.91
C GLN A 119 9.92 -20.95 3.60
N ARG A 120 9.83 -21.13 4.93
CA ARG A 120 10.87 -21.81 5.71
C ARG A 120 10.97 -23.30 5.38
N PRO A 121 9.91 -24.10 5.45
CA PRO A 121 9.98 -25.51 5.09
C PRO A 121 10.38 -25.74 3.62
N LEU A 122 9.95 -24.85 2.72
CA LEU A 122 10.27 -24.95 1.30
C LEU A 122 11.76 -24.66 1.02
N LYS A 123 12.32 -23.64 1.69
CA LYS A 123 13.77 -23.37 1.66
C LYS A 123 14.57 -24.54 2.23
N GLY A 124 14.13 -25.13 3.35
CA GLY A 124 14.75 -26.31 3.94
C GLY A 124 14.78 -27.51 2.99
N PHE A 125 13.65 -27.74 2.31
CA PHE A 125 13.55 -28.81 1.32
C PHE A 125 14.49 -28.60 0.11
N ILE A 126 14.54 -27.37 -0.43
CA ILE A 126 15.41 -27.04 -1.58
C ILE A 126 16.88 -27.10 -1.19
N ARG A 127 17.28 -26.61 -0.01
CA ARG A 127 18.65 -26.63 0.48
C ARG A 127 19.10 -27.98 1.04
N LYS A 128 18.17 -28.94 1.16
CA LYS A 128 18.41 -30.26 1.80
C LYS A 128 18.98 -30.12 3.21
N SER A 129 18.67 -29.06 3.92
CA SER A 129 19.13 -28.78 5.26
C SER A 129 18.11 -29.32 6.28
N GLN A 130 18.57 -30.08 7.27
CA GLN A 130 17.77 -30.57 8.40
C GLN A 130 17.82 -29.57 9.58
N ASP A 131 18.22 -28.34 9.36
CA ASP A 131 18.33 -27.34 10.41
C ASP A 131 16.93 -26.97 10.95
N SER A 132 16.79 -26.87 12.27
CA SER A 132 15.51 -26.53 12.92
C SER A 132 14.98 -25.14 12.48
N ARG A 133 15.85 -24.29 11.94
CA ARG A 133 15.51 -22.97 11.36
C ARG A 133 14.52 -23.04 10.19
N PHE A 134 14.42 -24.18 9.53
CA PHE A 134 13.52 -24.43 8.40
C PHE A 134 12.24 -25.19 8.80
N SER A 135 11.90 -25.18 10.08
CA SER A 135 10.70 -25.85 10.59
C SER A 135 9.44 -25.03 10.31
N PHE A 136 8.33 -25.72 10.06
CA PHE A 136 7.00 -25.11 9.99
C PHE A 136 6.62 -24.36 11.28
N LYS A 137 7.10 -24.85 12.42
CA LYS A 137 6.89 -24.19 13.72
C LYS A 137 7.45 -22.77 13.74
N GLN A 138 8.65 -22.56 13.21
CA GLN A 138 9.23 -21.22 13.13
C GLN A 138 8.49 -20.31 12.15
N GLY A 139 7.94 -20.84 11.04
CA GLY A 139 7.06 -20.09 10.18
C GLY A 139 5.78 -19.62 10.88
N TRP A 140 5.28 -20.45 11.80
CA TRP A 140 4.15 -20.09 12.65
C TRP A 140 4.50 -19.01 13.68
N ASP A 141 5.67 -19.14 14.33
CA ASP A 141 6.15 -18.14 15.29
C ASP A 141 6.39 -16.78 14.59
N ASP A 142 6.98 -16.77 13.38
CA ASP A 142 7.12 -15.57 12.56
C ASP A 142 5.76 -14.92 12.20
N LEU A 143 4.76 -15.75 11.90
CA LEU A 143 3.41 -15.25 11.61
C LEU A 143 2.81 -14.56 12.85
N ILE A 144 2.91 -15.19 14.01
CA ILE A 144 2.39 -14.62 15.27
C ILE A 144 3.11 -13.30 15.60
N GLU A 145 4.44 -13.27 15.47
CA GLU A 145 5.23 -12.05 15.70
C GLU A 145 4.85 -10.94 14.71
N GLY A 146 4.68 -11.27 13.42
CA GLY A 146 4.21 -10.36 12.40
C GLY A 146 2.81 -9.81 12.70
N MET A 147 1.88 -10.65 13.15
CA MET A 147 0.54 -10.22 13.54
C MET A 147 0.56 -9.30 14.77
N VAL A 148 1.36 -9.61 15.79
CA VAL A 148 1.52 -8.76 16.98
C VAL A 148 2.13 -7.42 16.60
N SER A 149 3.16 -7.41 15.77
CA SER A 149 3.80 -6.18 15.28
C SER A 149 2.81 -5.35 14.44
N GLY A 150 2.05 -5.99 13.54
CA GLY A 150 0.99 -5.35 12.77
C GLY A 150 -0.08 -4.72 13.67
N ALA A 151 -0.55 -5.43 14.68
CA ALA A 151 -1.52 -4.92 15.64
C ALA A 151 -0.98 -3.69 16.41
N ARG A 152 0.29 -3.71 16.83
CA ARG A 152 0.93 -2.55 17.47
C ARG A 152 0.98 -1.33 16.55
N ASN A 153 1.30 -1.52 15.29
CA ASN A 153 1.32 -0.43 14.31
C ASN A 153 -0.08 0.17 14.10
N MET A 154 -1.13 -0.64 14.19
CA MET A 154 -2.53 -0.19 14.06
C MET A 154 -2.98 0.68 15.24
N ILE A 155 -2.37 0.58 16.43
CA ILE A 155 -2.70 1.42 17.59
C ILE A 155 -2.54 2.91 17.24
N GLY A 156 -1.40 3.29 16.65
CA GLY A 156 -1.14 4.67 16.24
C GLY A 156 -2.16 5.20 15.22
N ILE A 157 -2.49 4.39 14.23
CA ILE A 157 -3.50 4.72 13.21
C ILE A 157 -4.89 4.86 13.84
N GLY A 158 -5.26 3.94 14.74
CA GLY A 158 -6.53 3.95 15.45
C GLY A 158 -6.71 5.22 16.29
N VAL A 159 -5.69 5.60 17.08
CA VAL A 159 -5.70 6.81 17.89
C VAL A 159 -5.79 8.07 17.02
N ALA A 160 -5.01 8.13 15.92
CA ALA A 160 -5.04 9.26 15.01
C ALA A 160 -6.41 9.40 14.31
N THR A 161 -7.02 8.29 13.91
CA THR A 161 -8.36 8.30 13.29
C THR A 161 -9.45 8.69 14.29
N ALA A 162 -9.35 8.23 15.54
CA ALA A 162 -10.27 8.63 16.61
C ALA A 162 -10.16 10.13 16.91
N ALA A 163 -8.95 10.67 17.00
CA ALA A 163 -8.72 12.11 17.17
C ALA A 163 -9.29 12.92 16.01
N ALA A 164 -9.06 12.47 14.76
CA ALA A 164 -9.65 13.10 13.58
C ALA A 164 -11.20 13.08 13.63
N GLY A 165 -11.80 11.97 14.10
CA GLY A 165 -13.25 11.87 14.31
C GLY A 165 -13.80 12.88 15.30
N ILE A 166 -13.07 13.15 16.40
CA ILE A 166 -13.44 14.20 17.38
C ILE A 166 -13.41 15.58 16.71
N VAL A 167 -12.35 15.88 15.94
CA VAL A 167 -12.24 17.16 15.22
C VAL A 167 -13.40 17.35 14.26
N VAL A 168 -13.70 16.33 13.43
CA VAL A 168 -14.83 16.35 12.49
C VAL A 168 -16.16 16.55 13.23
N GLY A 169 -16.37 15.80 14.32
CA GLY A 169 -17.57 15.92 15.15
C GLY A 169 -17.75 17.33 15.74
N THR A 170 -16.68 17.94 16.27
CA THR A 170 -16.75 19.31 16.81
C THR A 170 -17.02 20.35 15.72
N VAL A 171 -16.38 20.23 14.56
CA VAL A 171 -16.62 21.14 13.42
C VAL A 171 -18.08 21.07 12.96
N THR A 172 -18.63 19.85 12.88
CA THR A 172 -20.02 19.64 12.46
C THR A 172 -21.01 20.18 13.49
N LEU A 173 -20.79 19.92 14.79
CA LEU A 173 -21.68 20.36 15.88
C LEU A 173 -21.64 21.87 16.11
N THR A 174 -20.51 22.51 15.94
CA THR A 174 -20.34 23.97 16.14
C THR A 174 -20.75 24.80 14.93
N GLY A 175 -20.93 24.18 13.76
CA GLY A 175 -21.20 24.89 12.52
C GLY A 175 -20.01 25.72 12.00
N ILE A 176 -18.83 25.60 12.61
CA ILE A 176 -17.60 26.31 12.19
C ILE A 176 -17.30 26.05 10.70
N GLY A 177 -17.72 24.91 10.15
CA GLY A 177 -17.57 24.61 8.72
C GLY A 177 -18.16 25.71 7.82
N LEU A 178 -19.31 26.28 8.17
CA LEU A 178 -19.95 27.38 7.42
C LEU A 178 -19.09 28.65 7.46
N VAL A 179 -18.59 29.02 8.64
CA VAL A 179 -17.71 30.18 8.81
C VAL A 179 -16.39 29.99 8.03
N MET A 180 -15.85 28.77 8.00
CA MET A 180 -14.67 28.47 7.21
C MET A 180 -14.95 28.58 5.71
N THR A 181 -16.14 28.20 5.25
CA THR A 181 -16.57 28.37 3.86
C THR A 181 -16.55 29.84 3.45
N GLU A 182 -17.23 30.71 4.23
CA GLU A 182 -17.27 32.15 3.99
C GLU A 182 -15.85 32.78 4.01
N PHE A 183 -14.99 32.35 4.94
CA PHE A 183 -13.64 32.85 5.05
C PHE A 183 -12.74 32.44 3.85
N VAL A 184 -12.87 31.20 3.41
CA VAL A 184 -12.13 30.70 2.23
C VAL A 184 -12.64 31.35 0.95
N GLU A 185 -13.93 31.55 0.82
CA GLU A 185 -14.55 32.30 -0.29
C GLU A 185 -14.04 33.75 -0.34
N PHE A 186 -13.98 34.43 0.81
CA PHE A 186 -13.43 35.78 0.92
C PHE A 186 -11.96 35.86 0.48
N ILE A 187 -11.10 34.95 0.94
CA ILE A 187 -9.67 34.95 0.59
C ILE A 187 -9.45 34.59 -0.88
N SER A 188 -10.23 33.65 -1.41
CA SER A 188 -10.12 33.21 -2.80
C SER A 188 -10.75 34.13 -3.81
N GLY A 189 -11.55 35.11 -3.34
CA GLY A 189 -12.36 35.99 -4.21
C GLY A 189 -13.32 35.21 -5.11
N GLY A 190 -13.80 34.03 -4.68
CA GLY A 190 -14.67 33.15 -5.44
C GLY A 190 -13.97 32.34 -6.55
N ASN A 191 -12.66 32.38 -6.61
CA ASN A 191 -11.89 31.64 -7.63
C ASN A 191 -11.65 30.18 -7.21
N LEU A 192 -12.34 29.25 -7.90
CA LEU A 192 -12.26 27.82 -7.61
C LEU A 192 -10.83 27.27 -7.72
N MET A 193 -10.03 27.74 -8.68
CA MET A 193 -8.64 27.28 -8.85
C MET A 193 -7.77 27.64 -7.65
N LEU A 194 -7.99 28.83 -7.09
CA LEU A 194 -7.25 29.30 -5.91
C LEU A 194 -7.61 28.45 -4.67
N ILE A 195 -8.87 28.06 -4.51
CA ILE A 195 -9.31 27.18 -3.43
C ILE A 195 -8.71 25.80 -3.56
N LEU A 196 -8.69 25.23 -4.76
CA LEU A 196 -8.05 23.93 -5.00
C LEU A 196 -6.55 23.97 -4.67
N LEU A 197 -5.88 25.08 -5.01
CA LEU A 197 -4.46 25.27 -4.68
C LEU A 197 -4.24 25.36 -3.16
N PHE A 198 -5.07 26.15 -2.44
CA PHE A 198 -5.02 26.22 -0.98
C PHE A 198 -5.32 24.89 -0.31
N THR A 199 -6.32 24.15 -0.80
CA THR A 199 -6.66 22.81 -0.30
C THR A 199 -5.50 21.85 -0.49
N ALA A 200 -4.83 21.87 -1.65
CA ALA A 200 -3.64 21.07 -1.90
C ALA A 200 -2.49 21.44 -0.96
N GLY A 201 -2.24 22.74 -0.74
CA GLY A 201 -1.22 23.23 0.19
C GLY A 201 -1.49 22.80 1.63
N ILE A 202 -2.72 22.95 2.11
CA ILE A 202 -3.13 22.51 3.44
C ILE A 202 -3.04 21.00 3.58
N SER A 203 -3.46 20.24 2.57
CA SER A 203 -3.37 18.78 2.56
C SER A 203 -1.91 18.29 2.64
N LEU A 204 -0.99 18.95 1.93
CA LEU A 204 0.43 18.65 2.01
C LEU A 204 1.02 18.93 3.39
N LEU A 205 0.69 20.09 3.99
CA LEU A 205 1.17 20.46 5.32
C LEU A 205 0.65 19.49 6.39
N LEU A 206 -0.64 19.17 6.37
CA LEU A 206 -1.23 18.22 7.31
C LEU A 206 -0.71 16.80 7.08
N GLY A 207 -0.48 16.41 5.82
CA GLY A 207 0.05 15.10 5.44
C GLY A 207 1.48 14.84 5.90
N MET A 208 2.24 15.88 6.25
CA MET A 208 3.57 15.72 6.86
C MET A 208 3.51 15.19 8.30
N GLY A 209 2.38 15.37 9.00
CA GLY A 209 2.23 14.98 10.41
C GLY A 209 1.12 13.98 10.69
N LEU A 210 0.19 13.80 9.76
CA LEU A 210 -0.98 12.93 9.93
C LEU A 210 -0.89 11.68 9.04
N PRO A 211 -1.42 10.53 9.50
CA PRO A 211 -1.68 9.39 8.63
C PRO A 211 -2.59 9.78 7.46
N THR A 212 -2.38 9.18 6.28
CA THR A 212 -3.09 9.51 5.05
C THR A 212 -4.61 9.48 5.20
N THR A 213 -5.15 8.48 5.90
CA THR A 213 -6.59 8.34 6.15
C THR A 213 -7.14 9.48 7.00
N ALA A 214 -6.44 9.86 8.08
CA ALA A 214 -6.84 10.96 8.95
C ALA A 214 -6.77 12.30 8.21
N ASN A 215 -5.71 12.54 7.46
CA ASN A 215 -5.55 13.72 6.61
C ASN A 215 -6.70 13.84 5.60
N TYR A 216 -7.02 12.75 4.89
CA TYR A 216 -8.13 12.73 3.93
C TYR A 216 -9.46 13.06 4.60
N ILE A 217 -9.78 12.45 5.75
CA ILE A 217 -11.03 12.70 6.48
C ILE A 217 -11.15 14.18 6.86
N VAL A 218 -10.11 14.75 7.47
CA VAL A 218 -10.12 16.16 7.92
C VAL A 218 -10.26 17.10 6.72
N VAL A 219 -9.41 16.96 5.71
CA VAL A 219 -9.42 17.87 4.56
C VAL A 219 -10.71 17.74 3.75
N SER A 220 -11.21 16.54 3.51
CA SER A 220 -12.45 16.34 2.77
C SER A 220 -13.66 16.92 3.51
N THR A 221 -13.74 16.74 4.82
CA THR A 221 -14.88 17.25 5.62
C THR A 221 -14.90 18.77 5.66
N LEU A 222 -13.74 19.42 5.70
CA LEU A 222 -13.65 20.89 5.75
C LEU A 222 -13.77 21.53 4.37
N MET A 223 -13.13 20.98 3.35
CA MET A 223 -12.98 21.64 2.06
C MET A 223 -13.99 21.17 0.99
N ALA A 224 -14.51 19.94 1.08
CA ALA A 224 -15.43 19.46 0.07
C ALA A 224 -16.73 20.30 -0.03
N PRO A 225 -17.39 20.72 1.08
CA PRO A 225 -18.54 21.60 0.99
C PRO A 225 -18.23 22.91 0.26
N VAL A 226 -17.09 23.53 0.57
CA VAL A 226 -16.62 24.79 -0.05
C VAL A 226 -16.43 24.64 -1.55
N ILE A 227 -15.74 23.56 -1.95
CA ILE A 227 -15.45 23.27 -3.37
C ILE A 227 -16.74 23.00 -4.15
N VAL A 228 -17.67 22.26 -3.57
CA VAL A 228 -18.96 21.93 -4.21
C VAL A 228 -19.80 23.19 -4.39
N GLU A 229 -19.91 24.02 -3.36
CA GLU A 229 -20.70 25.25 -3.41
C GLU A 229 -20.17 26.24 -4.44
N LEU A 230 -18.86 26.52 -4.42
CA LEU A 230 -18.24 27.42 -5.40
C LEU A 230 -18.16 26.79 -6.81
N GLY A 231 -18.05 25.48 -6.92
CA GLY A 231 -18.16 24.79 -8.20
C GLY A 231 -19.56 24.92 -8.81
N ALA A 232 -20.60 24.89 -7.97
CA ALA A 232 -21.98 25.14 -8.41
C ALA A 232 -22.18 26.59 -8.82
N GLN A 233 -21.68 27.57 -8.03
CA GLN A 233 -21.76 29.00 -8.36
C GLN A 233 -21.06 29.34 -9.68
N ASN A 234 -19.94 28.67 -9.98
CA ASN A 234 -19.20 28.82 -11.24
C ASN A 234 -19.75 27.97 -12.41
N GLY A 235 -20.84 27.24 -12.22
CA GLY A 235 -21.48 26.43 -13.26
C GLY A 235 -20.70 25.20 -13.69
N LEU A 236 -19.69 24.79 -12.90
CA LEU A 236 -18.82 23.62 -13.18
C LEU A 236 -19.35 22.32 -12.57
N ILE A 237 -20.21 22.43 -11.57
CA ILE A 237 -20.84 21.29 -10.88
C ILE A 237 -22.35 21.52 -10.89
N VAL A 238 -23.10 20.50 -11.28
CA VAL A 238 -24.56 20.51 -11.15
C VAL A 238 -24.88 20.03 -9.74
N PRO A 239 -25.57 20.82 -8.89
CA PRO A 239 -26.01 20.35 -7.60
C PRO A 239 -26.99 19.18 -7.80
N LEU A 240 -26.74 18.07 -7.10
CA LEU A 240 -27.59 16.87 -7.08
C LEU A 240 -28.88 17.16 -6.31
#